data_d688783441757118990d05a503493fe5
#
_entry.id   d688783441757118990d05a503493fe5
#
_cell.length_a   1.000
_cell.length_b   1.000
_cell.length_c   1.000
_cell.angle_alpha   90.00
_cell.angle_beta   90.00
_cell.angle_gamma   90.00
#
_symmetry.space_group_name_H-M   'P 1'
#
loop_
_entity.id
_entity.type
_entity.pdbx_description
1 polymer ?
#
loop_
_entity_poly.entity_id
_entity_poly.type
_entity_poly.pdbx_seq_one_letter_code
_entity_poly.pdbx_strand_id
1 'polypeptide(L)'
;VMSGPFAGINIEPLTAHRAPLFADDRRIYPIYERAQECAIPVMIMTGGIPDVPIDYTHPRHVENVAVDFPSLTIITPHGCWPHARELIRVCLLRENVYLSPDIYSMGLPGYMDYIQAGTTFLQDRFLYGSAHPTLPMEGCAAFFRSLNIREDVLRKICRENALRVLNQKEEKAERR
;
A
#
# COMPACT_ATOMS: atom_id res chain seq x y z
N VAL A 1 13.42 -4.86 14.09
CA VAL A 1 12.68 -5.65 13.10
C VAL A 1 13.30 -7.03 12.99
N MET A 2 14.61 -7.16 12.87
CA MET A 2 15.31 -8.44 12.64
C MET A 2 15.17 -9.46 13.77
N SER A 3 14.94 -9.02 15.00
CA SER A 3 14.85 -9.90 16.19
C SER A 3 13.50 -9.83 16.92
N GLY A 4 12.53 -9.12 16.35
CA GLY A 4 11.21 -8.91 16.97
C GLY A 4 10.06 -9.48 16.13
N PRO A 5 8.84 -9.41 16.65
CA PRO A 5 7.64 -9.94 15.99
C PRO A 5 7.13 -9.06 14.83
N PHE A 6 7.94 -8.14 14.31
CA PHE A 6 7.53 -7.20 13.27
C PHE A 6 7.75 -7.78 11.88
N ALA A 7 6.73 -7.69 11.02
CA ALA A 7 6.74 -8.23 9.65
C ALA A 7 7.09 -7.18 8.58
N GLY A 8 7.19 -5.91 8.93
CA GLY A 8 7.46 -4.82 7.99
C GLY A 8 7.89 -3.53 8.66
N ILE A 9 8.19 -2.52 7.86
CA ILE A 9 8.55 -1.17 8.30
C ILE A 9 7.49 -0.21 7.74
N ASN A 10 6.98 0.70 8.58
CA ASN A 10 6.17 1.83 8.14
C ASN A 10 7.03 3.09 8.14
N ILE A 11 7.05 3.80 7.03
CA ILE A 11 7.75 5.08 6.87
C ILE A 11 6.70 6.14 6.56
N GLU A 12 6.71 7.19 7.37
CA GLU A 12 5.83 8.34 7.22
C GLU A 12 6.63 9.60 6.88
N PRO A 13 7.11 9.74 5.63
CA PRO A 13 7.98 10.85 5.27
C PRO A 13 7.29 12.20 5.40
N LEU A 14 5.95 12.22 5.31
CA LEU A 14 5.14 13.43 5.40
C LEU A 14 5.07 14.01 6.83
N THR A 15 5.35 13.19 7.85
CA THR A 15 5.30 13.57 9.27
C THR A 15 6.68 13.77 9.88
N ALA A 16 7.72 13.91 9.07
CA ALA A 16 9.09 14.12 9.56
C ALA A 16 9.17 15.36 10.46
N HIS A 17 9.93 15.24 11.56
CA HIS A 17 9.94 16.16 12.71
C HIS A 17 10.13 17.65 12.38
N ARG A 18 10.85 17.98 11.30
CA ARG A 18 11.13 19.40 10.96
C ARG A 18 10.39 19.89 9.74
N ALA A 19 10.20 19.04 8.77
CA ALA A 19 9.48 19.33 7.52
C ALA A 19 9.14 18.01 6.83
N PRO A 20 8.07 17.97 6.02
CA PRO A 20 7.78 16.82 5.17
C PRO A 20 9.00 16.46 4.32
N LEU A 21 9.17 15.15 4.07
CA LEU A 21 10.16 14.61 3.15
C LEU A 21 9.45 13.98 1.95
N PHE A 22 10.10 14.01 0.81
CA PHE A 22 9.69 13.15 -0.29
C PHE A 22 10.03 11.68 0.01
N ALA A 23 9.27 10.74 -0.52
CA ALA A 23 9.56 9.32 -0.32
C ALA A 23 10.96 8.92 -0.81
N ASP A 24 11.46 9.58 -1.85
CA ASP A 24 12.79 9.38 -2.44
C ASP A 24 13.87 10.31 -1.86
N ASP A 25 13.64 10.88 -0.68
CA ASP A 25 14.70 11.65 0.00
C ASP A 25 15.87 10.73 0.38
N ARG A 26 17.06 11.12 -0.02
CA ARG A 26 18.28 10.30 0.16
C ARG A 26 18.60 9.97 1.63
N ARG A 27 18.07 10.73 2.57
CA ARG A 27 18.20 10.44 4.01
C ARG A 27 17.43 9.17 4.44
N ILE A 28 16.42 8.76 3.68
CA ILE A 28 15.62 7.54 3.93
C ILE A 28 16.27 6.31 3.28
N TYR A 29 17.07 6.47 2.25
CA TYR A 29 17.64 5.39 1.45
C TYR A 29 18.36 4.29 2.25
N PRO A 30 19.14 4.58 3.31
CA PRO A 30 19.75 3.52 4.12
C PRO A 30 18.72 2.57 4.76
N ILE A 31 17.48 3.05 5.00
CA ILE A 31 16.39 2.20 5.51
C ILE A 31 15.87 1.28 4.40
N TYR A 32 15.69 1.81 3.18
CA TYR A 32 15.25 1.02 2.03
C TYR A 32 16.27 -0.05 1.65
N GLU A 33 17.54 0.31 1.60
CA GLU A 33 18.65 -0.60 1.33
C GLU A 33 18.63 -1.76 2.33
N ARG A 34 18.56 -1.45 3.63
CA ARG A 34 18.54 -2.46 4.66
C ARG A 34 17.28 -3.32 4.63
N ALA A 35 16.12 -2.74 4.34
CA ALA A 35 14.87 -3.48 4.20
C ALA A 35 14.94 -4.45 3.01
N GLN A 36 15.47 -4.00 1.88
CA GLN A 36 15.68 -4.84 0.69
C GLN A 36 16.63 -6.02 0.97
N GLU A 37 17.79 -5.77 1.59
CA GLU A 37 18.74 -6.82 1.97
C GLU A 37 18.10 -7.90 2.87
N CYS A 38 17.19 -7.48 3.74
CA CYS A 38 16.53 -8.36 4.69
C CYS A 38 15.21 -8.95 4.19
N ALA A 39 14.80 -8.65 2.94
CA ALA A 39 13.51 -9.02 2.37
C ALA A 39 12.32 -8.61 3.24
N ILE A 40 12.39 -7.42 3.86
CA ILE A 40 11.36 -6.85 4.72
C ILE A 40 10.54 -5.85 3.90
N PRO A 41 9.20 -5.98 3.82
CA PRO A 41 8.36 -5.04 3.11
C PRO A 41 8.35 -3.67 3.82
N VAL A 42 8.26 -2.61 3.01
CA VAL A 42 8.16 -1.23 3.50
C VAL A 42 6.83 -0.64 3.07
N MET A 43 6.08 -0.10 4.02
CA MET A 43 4.94 0.77 3.77
C MET A 43 5.45 2.20 3.67
N ILE A 44 5.14 2.90 2.57
CA ILE A 44 5.47 4.32 2.39
C ILE A 44 4.16 5.09 2.40
N MET A 45 3.91 5.83 3.48
CA MET A 45 2.71 6.66 3.64
C MET A 45 2.75 7.82 2.63
N THR A 46 1.77 7.83 1.72
CA THR A 46 1.77 8.72 0.54
C THR A 46 0.54 9.63 0.47
N GLY A 47 -0.11 9.90 1.58
CA GLY A 47 -1.28 10.77 1.59
C GLY A 47 -1.94 10.91 2.95
N GLY A 48 -3.06 11.61 2.99
CA GLY A 48 -3.91 11.72 4.17
C GLY A 48 -3.44 12.70 5.25
N ILE A 49 -2.39 13.46 5.04
CA ILE A 49 -1.87 14.43 6.02
C ILE A 49 -2.36 15.82 5.66
N PRO A 50 -3.16 16.49 6.53
CA PRO A 50 -3.51 17.88 6.36
C PRO A 50 -2.27 18.78 6.26
N ASP A 51 -2.40 19.90 5.56
CA ASP A 51 -1.38 20.95 5.41
C ASP A 51 -0.07 20.52 4.72
N VAL A 52 -0.01 19.31 4.15
CA VAL A 52 1.12 18.87 3.33
C VAL A 52 0.85 19.19 1.86
N PRO A 53 1.76 19.91 1.16
CA PRO A 53 1.61 20.18 -0.26
C PRO A 53 1.45 18.91 -1.09
N ILE A 54 0.60 18.95 -2.11
CA ILE A 54 0.22 17.81 -2.95
C ILE A 54 1.40 17.13 -3.64
N ASP A 55 2.46 17.86 -3.93
CA ASP A 55 3.68 17.32 -4.54
C ASP A 55 4.30 16.18 -3.73
N TYR A 56 4.17 16.22 -2.39
CA TYR A 56 4.71 15.18 -1.52
C TYR A 56 3.98 13.84 -1.66
N THR A 57 2.76 13.84 -2.19
CA THR A 57 1.98 12.62 -2.43
C THR A 57 2.12 12.09 -3.85
N HIS A 58 2.92 12.76 -4.70
CA HIS A 58 3.03 12.39 -6.10
C HIS A 58 3.73 11.03 -6.29
N PRO A 59 3.15 10.10 -7.07
CA PRO A 59 3.67 8.74 -7.25
C PRO A 59 5.08 8.63 -7.81
N ARG A 60 5.59 9.69 -8.48
CA ARG A 60 6.97 9.72 -8.97
C ARG A 60 8.01 9.41 -7.90
N HIS A 61 7.76 9.86 -6.66
CA HIS A 61 8.67 9.62 -5.54
C HIS A 61 8.70 8.16 -5.12
N VAL A 62 7.55 7.49 -5.18
CA VAL A 62 7.46 6.03 -5.00
C VAL A 62 8.13 5.29 -6.17
N GLU A 63 7.91 5.75 -7.40
CA GLU A 63 8.53 5.16 -8.58
C GLU A 63 10.06 5.24 -8.52
N ASN A 64 10.62 6.38 -8.08
CA ASN A 64 12.07 6.53 -7.91
C ASN A 64 12.62 5.49 -6.91
N VAL A 65 11.97 5.33 -5.75
CA VAL A 65 12.36 4.29 -4.78
C VAL A 65 12.24 2.89 -5.38
N ALA A 66 11.16 2.61 -6.11
CA ALA A 66 10.96 1.29 -6.72
C ALA A 66 11.99 0.95 -7.79
N VAL A 67 12.50 1.94 -8.50
CA VAL A 67 13.59 1.79 -9.50
C VAL A 67 14.94 1.59 -8.83
N ASP A 68 15.23 2.40 -7.80
CA ASP A 68 16.51 2.34 -7.09
C ASP A 68 16.63 1.05 -6.23
N PHE A 69 15.50 0.50 -5.78
CA PHE A 69 15.42 -0.72 -4.95
C PHE A 69 14.47 -1.77 -5.57
N PRO A 70 14.87 -2.42 -6.68
CA PRO A 70 13.96 -3.28 -7.46
C PRO A 70 13.53 -4.56 -6.75
N SER A 71 14.24 -5.02 -5.73
CA SER A 71 13.87 -6.18 -4.92
C SER A 71 13.14 -5.82 -3.62
N LEU A 72 12.96 -4.52 -3.33
CA LEU A 72 12.22 -4.05 -2.17
C LEU A 72 10.72 -4.17 -2.42
N THR A 73 10.01 -4.87 -1.56
CA THR A 73 8.54 -4.84 -1.57
C THR A 73 8.03 -3.54 -0.98
N ILE A 74 7.35 -2.74 -1.79
CA ILE A 74 6.81 -1.42 -1.42
C ILE A 74 5.29 -1.49 -1.38
N ILE A 75 4.70 -1.10 -0.25
CA ILE A 75 3.25 -0.96 -0.08
C ILE A 75 2.94 0.54 -0.02
N THR A 76 1.90 0.98 -0.74
CA THR A 76 1.51 2.39 -0.83
C THR A 76 0.17 2.66 -0.14
N PRO A 77 0.15 2.83 1.21
CA PRO A 77 -1.05 3.25 1.91
C PRO A 77 -1.54 4.60 1.39
N HIS A 78 -2.85 4.80 1.45
CA HIS A 78 -3.54 6.01 0.94
C HIS A 78 -3.45 6.18 -0.58
N GLY A 79 -2.79 5.26 -1.31
CA GLY A 79 -2.82 5.20 -2.76
C GLY A 79 -2.29 6.43 -3.48
N CYS A 80 -1.44 7.26 -2.85
CA CYS A 80 -0.99 8.55 -3.39
C CYS A 80 -2.15 9.49 -3.79
N TRP A 81 -3.32 9.36 -3.12
CA TRP A 81 -4.44 10.22 -3.44
C TRP A 81 -4.06 11.71 -3.40
N PRO A 82 -4.46 12.52 -4.39
CA PRO A 82 -5.44 12.27 -5.45
C PRO A 82 -4.89 11.69 -6.76
N HIS A 83 -3.63 11.28 -6.85
CA HIS A 83 -2.93 10.82 -8.05
C HIS A 83 -3.18 9.33 -8.37
N ALA A 84 -4.45 8.88 -8.30
CA ALA A 84 -4.82 7.48 -8.45
C ALA A 84 -4.26 6.83 -9.73
N ARG A 85 -4.48 7.48 -10.89
CA ARG A 85 -4.10 6.93 -12.21
C ARG A 85 -2.59 6.85 -12.39
N GLU A 86 -1.87 7.83 -11.89
CA GLU A 86 -0.41 7.86 -11.93
C GLU A 86 0.19 6.74 -11.07
N LEU A 87 -0.35 6.51 -9.86
CA LEU A 87 0.10 5.40 -9.03
C LEU A 87 -0.26 4.05 -9.66
N ILE A 88 -1.45 3.89 -10.24
CA ILE A 88 -1.83 2.67 -10.96
C ILE A 88 -0.83 2.37 -12.08
N ARG A 89 -0.41 3.40 -12.85
CA ARG A 89 0.64 3.25 -13.85
C ARG A 89 1.96 2.78 -13.22
N VAL A 90 2.37 3.35 -12.08
CA VAL A 90 3.57 2.91 -11.38
C VAL A 90 3.44 1.43 -11.00
N CYS A 91 2.34 1.03 -10.37
CA CYS A 91 2.11 -0.37 -10.01
C CYS A 91 2.10 -1.33 -11.23
N LEU A 92 1.66 -0.86 -12.41
CA LEU A 92 1.72 -1.67 -13.63
C LEU A 92 3.14 -1.94 -14.09
N LEU A 93 4.01 -0.92 -14.02
CA LEU A 93 5.37 -0.98 -14.54
C LEU A 93 6.40 -1.46 -13.51
N ARG A 94 6.08 -1.42 -12.22
CA ARG A 94 6.95 -1.80 -11.10
C ARG A 94 6.31 -2.94 -10.33
N GLU A 95 6.80 -4.16 -10.55
CA GLU A 95 6.22 -5.38 -9.95
C GLU A 95 6.40 -5.43 -8.44
N ASN A 96 7.34 -4.68 -7.90
CA ASN A 96 7.63 -4.56 -6.48
C ASN A 96 6.74 -3.55 -5.73
N VAL A 97 5.80 -2.85 -6.43
CA VAL A 97 4.88 -1.88 -5.82
C VAL A 97 3.49 -2.46 -5.67
N TYR A 98 2.95 -2.41 -4.46
CA TYR A 98 1.63 -2.89 -4.06
C TYR A 98 0.70 -1.72 -3.77
N LEU A 99 -0.49 -1.75 -4.37
CA LEU A 99 -1.52 -0.74 -4.25
C LEU A 99 -2.37 -0.98 -2.99
N SER A 100 -2.39 -0.04 -2.05
CA SER A 100 -3.20 -0.11 -0.83
C SER A 100 -3.92 1.22 -0.58
N PRO A 101 -4.93 1.58 -1.37
CA PRO A 101 -5.56 2.90 -1.29
C PRO A 101 -6.44 3.10 -0.06
N ASP A 102 -6.71 2.06 0.73
CA ASP A 102 -7.52 2.06 1.96
C ASP A 102 -8.81 2.89 1.84
N ILE A 103 -9.01 3.91 2.69
CA ILE A 103 -10.20 4.77 2.67
C ILE A 103 -10.41 5.48 1.34
N TYR A 104 -9.35 5.71 0.57
CA TYR A 104 -9.44 6.40 -0.73
C TYR A 104 -9.99 5.50 -1.84
N SER A 105 -10.17 4.21 -1.58
CA SER A 105 -10.93 3.29 -2.45
C SER A 105 -12.43 3.31 -2.21
N MET A 106 -12.93 4.18 -1.31
CA MET A 106 -14.33 4.18 -0.86
C MET A 106 -14.97 5.57 -0.97
N GLY A 107 -15.54 5.87 -2.14
CA GLY A 107 -16.42 7.04 -2.34
C GLY A 107 -15.75 8.37 -2.58
N LEU A 108 -14.43 8.52 -2.46
CA LEU A 108 -13.71 9.74 -2.80
C LEU A 108 -13.45 9.83 -4.32
N PRO A 109 -13.27 11.04 -4.88
CA PRO A 109 -12.95 11.18 -6.30
C PRO A 109 -11.78 10.30 -6.73
N GLY A 110 -11.96 9.54 -7.82
CA GLY A 110 -10.95 8.60 -8.32
C GLY A 110 -10.99 7.21 -7.69
N TYR A 111 -11.87 6.93 -6.71
CA TYR A 111 -11.93 5.63 -6.05
C TYR A 111 -12.21 4.47 -7.00
N MET A 112 -13.03 4.69 -8.03
CA MET A 112 -13.34 3.66 -9.03
C MET A 112 -12.12 3.26 -9.88
N ASP A 113 -11.16 4.16 -10.07
CA ASP A 113 -9.91 3.81 -10.76
C ASP A 113 -9.13 2.75 -9.96
N TYR A 114 -9.04 2.90 -8.62
CA TYR A 114 -8.43 1.89 -7.75
C TYR A 114 -9.19 0.57 -7.79
N ILE A 115 -10.53 0.61 -7.65
CA ILE A 115 -11.36 -0.60 -7.68
C ILE A 115 -11.18 -1.34 -9.01
N GLN A 116 -11.26 -0.63 -10.13
CA GLN A 116 -11.06 -1.23 -11.45
C GLN A 116 -9.67 -1.87 -11.57
N ALA A 117 -8.63 -1.17 -11.17
CA ALA A 117 -7.27 -1.70 -11.23
C ALA A 117 -7.12 -2.96 -10.35
N GLY A 118 -7.57 -2.90 -9.10
CA GLY A 118 -7.45 -3.99 -8.14
C GLY A 118 -8.28 -5.21 -8.49
N THR A 119 -9.39 -5.05 -9.20
CA THR A 119 -10.26 -6.17 -9.58
C THR A 119 -9.94 -6.77 -10.94
N THR A 120 -9.02 -6.17 -11.70
CA THR A 120 -8.60 -6.65 -13.02
C THR A 120 -7.10 -6.98 -13.05
N PHE A 121 -6.26 -6.06 -13.46
CA PHE A 121 -4.86 -6.32 -13.77
C PHE A 121 -3.90 -6.19 -12.55
N LEU A 122 -4.35 -5.61 -11.43
CA LEU A 122 -3.58 -5.55 -10.17
C LEU A 122 -4.16 -6.47 -9.07
N GLN A 123 -5.00 -7.45 -9.42
CA GLN A 123 -5.68 -8.32 -8.45
C GLN A 123 -4.73 -9.05 -7.48
N ASP A 124 -3.49 -9.31 -7.90
CA ASP A 124 -2.47 -9.97 -7.08
C ASP A 124 -1.59 -8.98 -6.29
N ARG A 125 -1.77 -7.67 -6.49
CA ARG A 125 -0.99 -6.62 -5.84
C ARG A 125 -1.84 -5.49 -5.26
N PHE A 126 -3.13 -5.71 -5.11
CA PHE A 126 -4.05 -4.83 -4.39
C PHE A 126 -4.24 -5.34 -2.96
N LEU A 127 -4.07 -4.47 -1.98
CA LEU A 127 -4.22 -4.78 -0.56
C LEU A 127 -5.42 -4.02 0.01
N TYR A 128 -6.31 -4.74 0.67
CA TYR A 128 -7.38 -4.15 1.46
C TYR A 128 -6.82 -3.41 2.67
N GLY A 129 -7.37 -2.25 2.95
CA GLY A 129 -7.12 -1.47 4.15
C GLY A 129 -8.34 -0.64 4.53
N SER A 130 -8.47 -0.31 5.81
CA SER A 130 -9.57 0.52 6.34
C SER A 130 -9.09 1.85 6.91
N ALA A 131 -7.78 2.02 7.09
CA ALA A 131 -7.20 3.12 7.87
C ALA A 131 -7.87 3.27 9.25
N HIS A 132 -8.23 2.14 9.88
CA HIS A 132 -8.78 2.16 11.24
C HIS A 132 -7.83 2.92 12.19
N PRO A 133 -8.33 3.81 13.09
CA PRO A 133 -9.74 4.03 13.49
C PRO A 133 -10.50 5.08 12.66
N THR A 134 -9.92 5.61 11.57
CA THR A 134 -10.57 6.65 10.74
C THR A 134 -11.91 6.16 10.18
N LEU A 135 -11.93 4.92 9.67
CA LEU A 135 -13.18 4.24 9.30
C LEU A 135 -13.31 2.91 10.06
N PRO A 136 -14.56 2.50 10.38
CA PRO A 136 -14.83 1.19 10.96
C PRO A 136 -14.41 0.07 10.01
N MET A 137 -13.63 -0.91 10.48
CA MET A 137 -13.19 -2.05 9.66
C MET A 137 -14.35 -2.83 9.03
N GLU A 138 -15.43 -3.03 9.80
CA GLU A 138 -16.64 -3.75 9.33
C GLU A 138 -17.33 -3.02 8.16
N GLY A 139 -17.44 -1.69 8.24
CA GLY A 139 -18.02 -0.87 7.17
C GLY A 139 -17.21 -0.96 5.88
N CYS A 140 -15.90 -0.90 5.99
CA CYS A 140 -14.99 -1.05 4.84
C CYS A 140 -15.09 -2.45 4.23
N ALA A 141 -15.12 -3.49 5.05
CA ALA A 141 -15.29 -4.87 4.57
C ALA A 141 -16.67 -5.08 3.92
N ALA A 142 -17.72 -4.47 4.47
CA ALA A 142 -19.05 -4.51 3.88
C ALA A 142 -19.09 -3.83 2.52
N PHE A 143 -18.42 -2.68 2.37
CA PHE A 143 -18.29 -2.01 1.09
C PHE A 143 -17.65 -2.91 0.02
N PHE A 144 -16.52 -3.53 0.30
CA PHE A 144 -15.88 -4.44 -0.66
C PHE A 144 -16.75 -5.65 -1.02
N ARG A 145 -17.50 -6.21 -0.06
CA ARG A 145 -18.45 -7.30 -0.32
C ARG A 145 -19.65 -6.87 -1.15
N SER A 146 -20.04 -5.58 -1.08
CA SER A 146 -21.15 -5.05 -1.88
C SER A 146 -20.80 -4.82 -3.35
N LEU A 147 -19.49 -4.77 -3.66
CA LEU A 147 -19.02 -4.66 -5.03
C LEU A 147 -19.20 -6.02 -5.72
N ASN A 148 -19.61 -6.00 -6.98
CA ASN A 148 -19.76 -7.22 -7.79
C ASN A 148 -18.37 -7.75 -8.25
N ILE A 149 -17.54 -8.14 -7.27
CA ILE A 149 -16.20 -8.68 -7.48
C ILE A 149 -16.28 -10.21 -7.45
N ARG A 150 -15.58 -10.88 -8.35
CA ARG A 150 -15.43 -12.34 -8.30
C ARG A 150 -14.86 -12.76 -6.94
N GLU A 151 -15.38 -13.85 -6.38
CA GLU A 151 -15.04 -14.31 -5.04
C GLU A 151 -13.53 -14.61 -4.87
N ASP A 152 -12.90 -15.21 -5.89
CA ASP A 152 -11.46 -15.48 -5.89
C ASP A 152 -10.62 -14.20 -5.83
N VAL A 153 -11.03 -13.14 -6.56
CA VAL A 153 -10.38 -11.84 -6.53
C VAL A 153 -10.60 -11.12 -5.20
N LEU A 154 -11.82 -11.16 -4.68
CA LEU A 154 -12.14 -10.57 -3.38
C LEU A 154 -11.29 -11.20 -2.25
N ARG A 155 -11.11 -12.52 -2.28
CA ARG A 155 -10.27 -13.25 -1.31
C ARG A 155 -8.79 -12.83 -1.42
N LYS A 156 -8.27 -12.67 -2.63
CA LYS A 156 -6.92 -12.13 -2.86
C LYS A 156 -6.75 -10.75 -2.23
N ILE A 157 -7.65 -9.82 -2.56
CA ILE A 157 -7.62 -8.43 -2.09
C ILE A 157 -7.71 -8.36 -0.57
N CYS A 158 -8.65 -9.08 0.03
CA CYS A 158 -8.93 -8.98 1.46
C CYS A 158 -7.99 -9.79 2.35
N ARG A 159 -7.22 -10.74 1.80
CA ARG A 159 -6.41 -11.65 2.63
C ARG A 159 -5.13 -12.16 1.97
N GLU A 160 -5.22 -12.87 0.84
CA GLU A 160 -4.11 -13.66 0.33
C GLU A 160 -2.89 -12.80 -0.04
N ASN A 161 -3.13 -11.63 -0.65
CA ASN A 161 -2.06 -10.72 -1.01
C ASN A 161 -1.29 -10.21 0.22
N ALA A 162 -2.01 -9.86 1.30
CA ALA A 162 -1.37 -9.40 2.54
C ALA A 162 -0.54 -10.52 3.19
N LEU A 163 -1.06 -11.75 3.27
CA LEU A 163 -0.32 -12.90 3.79
C LEU A 163 0.97 -13.15 2.99
N ARG A 164 0.89 -13.08 1.67
CA ARG A 164 2.05 -13.25 0.79
C ARG A 164 3.11 -12.16 1.01
N VAL A 165 2.68 -10.91 1.05
CA VAL A 165 3.58 -9.75 1.24
C VAL A 165 4.27 -9.80 2.60
N LEU A 166 3.56 -10.24 3.64
CA LEU A 166 4.08 -10.33 4.99
C LEU A 166 4.81 -11.65 5.28
N ASN A 167 4.99 -12.50 4.26
CA ASN A 167 5.60 -13.83 4.41
C ASN A 167 4.94 -14.70 5.50
N GLN A 168 3.64 -14.50 5.74
CA GLN A 168 2.89 -15.29 6.69
C GLN A 168 2.28 -16.52 6.01
N LYS A 169 2.44 -17.67 6.64
CA LYS A 169 1.77 -18.91 6.18
C LYS A 169 0.30 -18.85 6.59
N GLU A 170 -0.56 -19.37 5.73
CA GLU A 170 -1.95 -19.60 6.12
C GLU A 170 -2.00 -20.56 7.31
N GLU A 171 -2.44 -20.09 8.47
CA GLU A 171 -2.93 -21.01 9.51
C GLU A 171 -4.15 -21.71 8.92
N LYS A 172 -4.08 -23.03 8.79
CA LYS A 172 -5.25 -23.84 8.47
C LYS A 172 -6.26 -23.54 9.58
N ALA A 173 -7.35 -22.86 9.24
CA ALA A 173 -8.47 -22.71 10.15
C ALA A 173 -8.92 -24.13 10.52
N GLU A 174 -8.57 -24.59 11.71
CA GLU A 174 -9.16 -25.79 12.28
C GLU A 174 -10.66 -25.50 12.38
N ARG A 175 -11.42 -26.22 11.56
CA ARG A 175 -12.88 -26.17 11.62
C ARG A 175 -13.28 -26.67 13.01
N ARG A 176 -13.71 -25.75 13.85
CA ARG A 176 -14.49 -26.06 15.05
C ARG A 176 -15.96 -26.13 14.67
#